data_dd63b54b8892e3bf3c4361ee7481fb5d
#
_entry.id   dd63b54b8892e3bf3c4361ee7481fb5d
#
_cell.length_a   1.000
_cell.length_b   1.000
_cell.length_c   1.000
_cell.angle_alpha   90.00
_cell.angle_beta   90.00
_cell.angle_gamma   90.00
#
_symmetry.space_group_name_H-M   'P 1'
#
loop_
_entity.id
_entity.type
_entity.pdbx_description
1 polymer ?
#
loop_
_entity_poly.entity_id
_entity_poly.type
_entity_poly.pdbx_seq_one_letter_code
_entity_poly.pdbx_strand_id
1 'polypeptide(L)'
;MPSVKQMKRTKNFIMVDLIEKKKAGLEHSKEEIQYLIASYTKGKIPDYQMAAWLMAVNFQGMTDAETFALVETMLLSGTTLDLSHIKHCKVDKHSTGGVGDKVSLILAPLAVAAGCVVPMISGRGLGHTGGTLDKLESIPGFNVNLSSQEFVRLVEKYGLAMGGQTEELVPADRKIYALRDVTATVNSIPLICGSILSKKIAEGIDGLVLDVKTGNGAFLADYNQSQQLAKQLKRVGENFGLQIKAVITDMNQPLG
;
A
#
# COMPACT_ATOMS: atom_id res chain seq x y z
N MET A 1 7.52 -3.15 48.02
CA MET A 1 8.04 -2.00 47.25
C MET A 1 7.76 -2.26 45.77
N PRO A 2 6.95 -1.48 45.09
CA PRO A 2 6.66 -1.75 43.66
C PRO A 2 7.82 -1.28 42.82
N SER A 3 8.18 -2.13 41.80
CA SER A 3 9.27 -1.94 40.88
C SER A 3 9.01 -0.72 39.98
N VAL A 4 10.03 0.12 39.88
CA VAL A 4 10.09 1.25 38.92
C VAL A 4 10.00 0.69 37.51
N LYS A 5 8.86 0.87 36.83
CA LYS A 5 8.73 0.67 35.39
C LYS A 5 9.80 1.53 34.72
N GLN A 6 10.79 0.88 34.10
CA GLN A 6 11.72 1.56 33.19
C GLN A 6 10.92 2.25 32.09
N MET A 7 10.74 3.56 32.21
CA MET A 7 10.30 4.39 31.10
C MET A 7 11.35 4.23 29.98
N LYS A 8 11.01 3.50 28.90
CA LYS A 8 11.81 3.51 27.68
C LYS A 8 11.96 4.98 27.25
N ARG A 9 13.17 5.52 27.39
CA ARG A 9 13.52 6.83 26.82
C ARG A 9 13.19 6.77 25.33
N THR A 10 12.17 7.50 24.90
CA THR A 10 11.94 7.76 23.47
C THR A 10 13.17 8.50 22.96
N LYS A 11 13.98 7.86 22.13
CA LYS A 11 15.05 8.55 21.41
C LYS A 11 14.38 9.64 20.57
N ASN A 12 14.69 10.89 20.87
CA ASN A 12 14.30 12.01 20.03
C ASN A 12 15.24 12.01 18.82
N PHE A 13 14.71 11.66 17.66
CA PHE A 13 15.41 11.78 16.39
C PHE A 13 15.23 13.19 15.80
N ILE A 14 16.22 13.69 15.13
CA ILE A 14 16.17 14.97 14.39
C ILE A 14 15.91 14.64 12.92
N MET A 15 14.84 15.20 12.34
CA MET A 15 14.44 14.85 10.96
C MET A 15 15.53 15.15 9.93
N VAL A 16 16.28 16.25 10.11
CA VAL A 16 17.39 16.61 9.21
C VAL A 16 18.48 15.54 9.21
N ASP A 17 18.82 14.98 10.38
CA ASP A 17 19.83 13.92 10.48
C ASP A 17 19.37 12.63 9.77
N LEU A 18 18.06 12.31 9.83
CA LEU A 18 17.49 11.17 9.11
C LEU A 18 17.54 11.39 7.59
N ILE A 19 17.25 12.60 7.13
CA ILE A 19 17.37 12.95 5.70
C ILE A 19 18.84 12.82 5.25
N GLU A 20 19.79 13.41 5.97
CA GLU A 20 21.22 13.33 5.64
C GLU A 20 21.72 11.88 5.64
N LYS A 21 21.28 11.07 6.61
CA LYS A 21 21.60 9.65 6.70
C LYS A 21 21.14 8.89 5.44
N LYS A 22 19.88 9.08 5.02
CA LYS A 22 19.34 8.40 3.82
C LYS A 22 19.99 8.95 2.55
N LYS A 23 20.20 10.25 2.45
CA LYS A 23 20.92 10.89 1.33
C LYS A 23 22.32 10.32 1.14
N ALA A 24 23.02 9.96 2.24
CA ALA A 24 24.30 9.30 2.21
C ALA A 24 24.25 7.80 1.86
N GLY A 25 23.08 7.23 1.58
CA GLY A 25 22.89 5.82 1.28
C GLY A 25 22.93 4.89 2.49
N LEU A 26 22.88 5.44 3.71
CA LEU A 26 22.92 4.65 4.95
C LEU A 26 21.53 4.14 5.32
N GLU A 27 21.50 2.94 5.93
CA GLU A 27 20.26 2.28 6.36
C GLU A 27 19.67 2.93 7.61
N HIS A 28 18.34 3.08 7.64
CA HIS A 28 17.60 3.44 8.85
C HIS A 28 17.36 2.23 9.73
N SER A 29 17.40 2.43 11.05
CA SER A 29 16.89 1.44 11.98
C SER A 29 15.35 1.41 11.96
N LYS A 30 14.77 0.33 12.48
CA LYS A 30 13.32 0.20 12.65
C LYS A 30 12.75 1.38 13.45
N GLU A 31 13.42 1.78 14.53
CA GLU A 31 13.00 2.89 15.41
C GLU A 31 13.04 4.25 14.69
N GLU A 32 14.01 4.46 13.81
CA GLU A 32 14.10 5.68 12.99
C GLU A 32 12.91 5.76 12.00
N ILE A 33 12.58 4.65 11.33
CA ILE A 33 11.43 4.58 10.42
C ILE A 33 10.13 4.77 11.20
N GLN A 34 9.96 4.12 12.35
CA GLN A 34 8.80 4.29 13.21
C GLN A 34 8.62 5.74 13.65
N TYR A 35 9.70 6.38 14.10
CA TYR A 35 9.66 7.80 14.48
C TYR A 35 9.22 8.68 13.31
N LEU A 36 9.84 8.49 12.15
CA LEU A 36 9.63 9.29 10.95
C LEU A 36 8.16 9.20 10.50
N ILE A 37 7.67 7.99 10.27
CA ILE A 37 6.30 7.77 9.77
C ILE A 37 5.25 8.20 10.80
N ALA A 38 5.41 7.82 12.07
CA ALA A 38 4.47 8.20 13.11
C ALA A 38 4.44 9.71 13.37
N SER A 39 5.59 10.39 13.32
CA SER A 39 5.67 11.84 13.51
C SER A 39 5.08 12.60 12.32
N TYR A 40 5.32 12.12 11.09
CA TYR A 40 4.72 12.71 9.91
C TYR A 40 3.19 12.54 9.89
N THR A 41 2.70 11.35 10.20
CA THR A 41 1.26 11.07 10.27
C THR A 41 0.57 11.99 11.27
N LYS A 42 1.20 12.27 12.41
CA LYS A 42 0.71 13.18 13.46
C LYS A 42 0.93 14.68 13.16
N GLY A 43 1.46 15.03 11.98
CA GLY A 43 1.72 16.43 11.61
C GLY A 43 2.89 17.09 12.33
N LYS A 44 3.76 16.33 12.99
CA LYS A 44 4.96 16.87 13.67
C LYS A 44 6.13 17.11 12.72
N ILE A 45 6.17 16.41 11.59
CA ILE A 45 7.13 16.62 10.50
C ILE A 45 6.41 17.32 9.38
N PRO A 46 6.91 18.46 8.88
CA PRO A 46 6.29 19.18 7.78
C PRO A 46 6.54 18.49 6.42
N ASP A 47 5.67 18.76 5.45
CA ASP A 47 5.68 18.14 4.14
C ASP A 47 7.01 18.33 3.40
N TYR A 48 7.66 19.48 3.50
CA TYR A 48 8.94 19.74 2.83
C TYR A 48 10.08 18.85 3.36
N GLN A 49 10.09 18.51 4.64
CA GLN A 49 11.08 17.58 5.19
C GLN A 49 10.76 16.14 4.79
N MET A 50 9.48 15.77 4.79
CA MET A 50 9.06 14.45 4.33
C MET A 50 9.34 14.28 2.83
N ALA A 51 9.09 15.29 2.00
CA ALA A 51 9.42 15.27 0.58
C ALA A 51 10.93 15.08 0.33
N ALA A 52 11.78 15.75 1.10
CA ALA A 52 13.23 15.57 1.02
C ALA A 52 13.65 14.13 1.35
N TRP A 53 13.06 13.53 2.39
CA TRP A 53 13.33 12.13 2.75
C TRP A 53 12.82 11.16 1.67
N LEU A 54 11.61 11.36 1.14
CA LEU A 54 11.05 10.55 0.06
C LEU A 54 11.93 10.60 -1.19
N MET A 55 12.48 11.77 -1.52
CA MET A 55 13.39 11.92 -2.65
C MET A 55 14.73 11.22 -2.37
N ALA A 56 15.26 11.28 -1.14
CA ALA A 56 16.44 10.52 -0.76
C ALA A 56 16.20 9.01 -0.88
N VAL A 57 15.04 8.51 -0.45
CA VAL A 57 14.64 7.10 -0.67
C VAL A 57 14.51 6.77 -2.15
N ASN A 58 13.97 7.69 -2.96
CA ASN A 58 13.82 7.46 -4.39
C ASN A 58 15.15 7.24 -5.11
N PHE A 59 16.21 7.95 -4.68
CA PHE A 59 17.56 7.79 -5.25
C PHE A 59 18.35 6.62 -4.65
N GLN A 60 18.28 6.43 -3.33
CA GLN A 60 19.13 5.47 -2.61
C GLN A 60 18.44 4.10 -2.40
N GLY A 61 17.14 4.02 -2.55
CA GLY A 61 16.35 2.83 -2.21
C GLY A 61 16.25 2.59 -0.71
N MET A 62 15.75 1.42 -0.38
CA MET A 62 15.66 0.88 0.97
C MET A 62 16.00 -0.61 0.95
N THR A 63 16.58 -1.12 2.02
CA THR A 63 16.75 -2.56 2.22
C THR A 63 15.41 -3.24 2.47
N ASP A 64 15.37 -4.56 2.39
CA ASP A 64 14.16 -5.33 2.73
C ASP A 64 13.77 -5.11 4.21
N ALA A 65 14.74 -4.95 5.12
CA ALA A 65 14.49 -4.66 6.53
C ALA A 65 13.86 -3.27 6.73
N GLU A 66 14.36 -2.26 6.04
CA GLU A 66 13.77 -0.92 6.04
C GLU A 66 12.35 -0.94 5.44
N THR A 67 12.17 -1.63 4.31
CA THR A 67 10.86 -1.74 3.63
C THR A 67 9.85 -2.46 4.51
N PHE A 68 10.26 -3.53 5.20
CA PHE A 68 9.42 -4.22 6.18
C PHE A 68 9.01 -3.29 7.33
N ALA A 69 9.96 -2.54 7.91
CA ALA A 69 9.67 -1.59 8.98
C ALA A 69 8.73 -0.46 8.51
N LEU A 70 8.86 -0.02 7.26
CA LEU A 70 7.96 0.94 6.64
C LEU A 70 6.53 0.40 6.54
N VAL A 71 6.36 -0.80 5.97
CA VAL A 71 5.04 -1.47 5.85
C VAL A 71 4.41 -1.66 7.23
N GLU A 72 5.16 -2.20 8.18
CA GLU A 72 4.68 -2.44 9.55
C GLU A 72 4.24 -1.13 10.22
N THR A 73 5.03 -0.07 10.09
CA THR A 73 4.71 1.22 10.72
C THR A 73 3.50 1.89 10.06
N MET A 74 3.39 1.81 8.74
CA MET A 74 2.22 2.30 8.01
C MET A 74 0.96 1.52 8.42
N LEU A 75 1.03 0.20 8.48
CA LEU A 75 -0.07 -0.66 8.94
C LEU A 75 -0.54 -0.28 10.34
N LEU A 76 0.39 -0.12 11.28
CA LEU A 76 0.11 0.23 12.67
C LEU A 76 -0.32 1.70 12.87
N SER A 77 -0.34 2.51 11.83
CA SER A 77 -0.79 3.89 11.92
C SER A 77 -2.30 4.04 12.04
N GLY A 78 -3.06 3.01 11.71
CA GLY A 78 -4.52 2.99 11.72
C GLY A 78 -5.11 1.67 12.17
N THR A 79 -6.35 1.42 11.78
CA THR A 79 -7.08 0.18 12.06
C THR A 79 -6.88 -0.86 10.94
N THR A 80 -7.19 -2.10 11.25
CA THR A 80 -7.29 -3.21 10.29
C THR A 80 -8.72 -3.74 10.30
N LEU A 81 -9.19 -4.27 9.18
CA LEU A 81 -10.49 -4.92 9.12
C LEU A 81 -10.42 -6.29 9.80
N ASP A 82 -11.34 -6.56 10.71
CA ASP A 82 -11.48 -7.89 11.30
C ASP A 82 -12.48 -8.72 10.48
N LEU A 83 -11.93 -9.57 9.63
CA LEU A 83 -12.66 -10.55 8.83
C LEU A 83 -12.39 -11.99 9.30
N SER A 84 -11.86 -12.18 10.50
CA SER A 84 -11.45 -13.49 11.03
C SER A 84 -12.64 -14.46 11.21
N HIS A 85 -13.84 -13.94 11.41
CA HIS A 85 -15.08 -14.71 11.51
C HIS A 85 -15.53 -15.32 10.18
N ILE A 86 -15.02 -14.83 9.04
CA ILE A 86 -15.33 -15.36 7.71
C ILE A 86 -14.41 -16.55 7.43
N LYS A 87 -15.00 -17.75 7.30
CA LYS A 87 -14.25 -19.01 7.11
C LYS A 87 -13.72 -19.21 5.68
N HIS A 88 -14.34 -18.57 4.69
CA HIS A 88 -13.91 -18.66 3.30
C HIS A 88 -12.57 -17.94 3.10
N CYS A 89 -11.78 -18.41 2.14
CA CYS A 89 -10.50 -17.80 1.80
C CYS A 89 -10.72 -16.36 1.30
N LYS A 90 -10.11 -15.41 1.99
CA LYS A 90 -10.15 -13.99 1.66
C LYS A 90 -8.96 -13.65 0.77
N VAL A 91 -9.25 -13.24 -0.45
CA VAL A 91 -8.22 -12.94 -1.45
C VAL A 91 -8.44 -11.57 -2.05
N ASP A 92 -7.37 -10.95 -2.45
CA ASP A 92 -7.45 -9.73 -3.25
C ASP A 92 -6.44 -9.72 -4.39
N LYS A 93 -6.65 -8.83 -5.34
CA LYS A 93 -5.75 -8.55 -6.44
C LYS A 93 -5.34 -7.08 -6.42
N HIS A 94 -4.05 -6.82 -6.50
CA HIS A 94 -3.55 -5.47 -6.66
C HIS A 94 -2.82 -5.32 -7.99
N SER A 95 -3.25 -4.33 -8.78
CA SER A 95 -2.53 -3.91 -9.99
C SER A 95 -1.57 -2.77 -9.65
N THR A 96 -0.39 -2.77 -10.24
CA THR A 96 0.51 -1.61 -10.17
C THR A 96 0.02 -0.43 -10.99
N GLY A 97 -1.08 -0.60 -11.72
CA GLY A 97 -1.72 0.44 -12.52
C GLY A 97 -1.18 0.53 -13.95
N GLY A 98 -2.00 1.08 -14.81
CA GLY A 98 -1.68 1.31 -16.20
C GLY A 98 -2.86 1.88 -16.97
N VAL A 99 -2.60 2.37 -18.17
CA VAL A 99 -3.62 2.97 -19.03
C VAL A 99 -4.60 1.89 -19.49
N GLY A 100 -5.89 2.05 -19.11
CA GLY A 100 -6.95 1.14 -19.54
C GLY A 100 -7.01 -0.18 -18.78
N ASP A 101 -6.33 -0.33 -17.63
CA ASP A 101 -6.47 -1.49 -16.75
C ASP A 101 -7.85 -1.54 -16.11
N LYS A 102 -8.70 -2.49 -16.51
CA LYS A 102 -10.06 -2.70 -16.01
C LYS A 102 -10.27 -4.09 -15.40
N VAL A 103 -9.19 -4.87 -15.24
CA VAL A 103 -9.26 -6.29 -14.83
C VAL A 103 -10.00 -6.47 -13.50
N SER A 104 -9.80 -5.58 -12.52
CA SER A 104 -10.42 -5.71 -11.19
C SER A 104 -11.95 -5.76 -11.23
N LEU A 105 -12.59 -5.02 -12.14
CA LEU A 105 -14.05 -4.99 -12.28
C LEU A 105 -14.65 -6.32 -12.73
N ILE A 106 -13.88 -7.09 -13.50
CA ILE A 106 -14.28 -8.42 -14.00
C ILE A 106 -13.86 -9.50 -13.01
N LEU A 107 -12.63 -9.40 -12.51
CA LEU A 107 -12.00 -10.43 -11.68
C LEU A 107 -12.65 -10.57 -10.30
N ALA A 108 -13.01 -9.46 -9.67
CA ALA A 108 -13.55 -9.49 -8.31
C ALA A 108 -14.86 -10.30 -8.22
N PRO A 109 -15.91 -10.02 -9.03
CA PRO A 109 -17.13 -10.85 -9.01
C PRO A 109 -16.88 -12.29 -9.49
N LEU A 110 -15.95 -12.51 -10.42
CA LEU A 110 -15.59 -13.85 -10.89
C LEU A 110 -14.95 -14.69 -9.78
N ALA A 111 -14.05 -14.10 -8.97
CA ALA A 111 -13.43 -14.77 -7.84
C ALA A 111 -14.46 -15.14 -6.76
N VAL A 112 -15.46 -14.28 -6.52
CA VAL A 112 -16.57 -14.59 -5.61
C VAL A 112 -17.43 -15.72 -6.15
N ALA A 113 -17.74 -15.73 -7.44
CA ALA A 113 -18.45 -16.83 -8.07
C ALA A 113 -17.69 -18.17 -7.99
N ALA A 114 -16.36 -18.10 -7.89
CA ALA A 114 -15.48 -19.26 -7.66
C ALA A 114 -15.34 -19.65 -6.16
N GLY A 115 -16.06 -18.99 -5.24
CA GLY A 115 -16.10 -19.34 -3.81
C GLY A 115 -15.12 -18.58 -2.93
N CYS A 116 -14.44 -17.57 -3.45
CA CYS A 116 -13.57 -16.69 -2.65
C CYS A 116 -14.37 -15.54 -2.01
N VAL A 117 -13.75 -14.88 -1.02
CA VAL A 117 -14.23 -13.60 -0.48
C VAL A 117 -13.21 -12.52 -0.90
N VAL A 118 -13.72 -11.40 -1.43
CA VAL A 118 -12.88 -10.34 -2.02
C VAL A 118 -13.15 -8.98 -1.36
N PRO A 119 -12.43 -8.65 -0.27
CA PRO A 119 -12.52 -7.34 0.38
C PRO A 119 -11.56 -6.34 -0.29
N MET A 120 -11.88 -5.86 -1.50
CA MET A 120 -10.97 -5.08 -2.33
C MET A 120 -10.97 -3.60 -1.97
N ILE A 121 -9.92 -3.13 -1.32
CA ILE A 121 -9.64 -1.70 -1.14
C ILE A 121 -8.71 -1.22 -2.26
N SER A 122 -9.18 -0.24 -3.01
CA SER A 122 -8.49 0.26 -4.19
C SER A 122 -8.08 1.72 -4.03
N GLY A 123 -7.18 2.17 -4.90
CA GLY A 123 -6.73 3.56 -5.00
C GLY A 123 -7.36 4.29 -6.18
N ARG A 124 -7.20 5.61 -6.14
CA ARG A 124 -7.40 6.48 -7.31
C ARG A 124 -6.23 6.36 -8.28
N GLY A 125 -6.43 6.83 -9.49
CA GLY A 125 -5.34 6.94 -10.46
C GLY A 125 -4.26 7.91 -10.02
N LEU A 126 -3.08 7.72 -10.59
CA LEU A 126 -1.94 8.62 -10.46
C LEU A 126 -1.56 9.14 -11.85
N GLY A 127 -1.13 10.38 -11.90
CA GLY A 127 -0.65 11.01 -13.11
C GLY A 127 -1.67 10.90 -14.25
N HIS A 128 -1.30 10.21 -15.34
CA HIS A 128 -2.10 10.06 -16.56
C HIS A 128 -3.04 8.85 -16.57
N THR A 129 -3.13 8.09 -15.46
CA THR A 129 -3.96 6.88 -15.39
C THR A 129 -5.20 7.09 -14.54
N GLY A 130 -6.28 6.35 -14.83
CA GLY A 130 -7.43 6.21 -13.95
C GLY A 130 -7.27 5.02 -13.00
N GLY A 131 -7.57 5.21 -11.71
CA GLY A 131 -7.58 4.14 -10.72
C GLY A 131 -8.87 3.31 -10.76
N THR A 132 -8.90 2.25 -9.98
CA THR A 132 -10.09 1.41 -9.86
C THR A 132 -11.28 2.19 -9.30
N LEU A 133 -11.04 3.09 -8.34
CA LEU A 133 -12.11 3.93 -7.77
C LEU A 133 -12.71 4.86 -8.81
N ASP A 134 -11.88 5.50 -9.64
CA ASP A 134 -12.34 6.41 -10.68
C ASP A 134 -13.24 5.71 -11.70
N LYS A 135 -12.94 4.44 -12.00
CA LYS A 135 -13.76 3.59 -12.88
C LYS A 135 -15.09 3.18 -12.22
N LEU A 136 -15.07 2.84 -10.93
CA LEU A 136 -16.29 2.51 -10.17
C LEU A 136 -17.22 3.72 -10.06
N GLU A 137 -16.68 4.91 -9.83
CA GLU A 137 -17.45 6.17 -9.78
C GLU A 137 -18.09 6.54 -11.13
N SER A 138 -17.60 6.00 -12.25
CA SER A 138 -18.27 6.16 -13.55
C SER A 138 -19.59 5.39 -13.67
N ILE A 139 -19.85 4.46 -12.75
CA ILE A 139 -21.11 3.73 -12.68
C ILE A 139 -22.11 4.58 -11.88
N PRO A 140 -23.23 5.00 -12.45
CA PRO A 140 -24.19 5.87 -11.77
C PRO A 140 -24.67 5.26 -10.43
N GLY A 141 -24.52 6.03 -9.34
CA GLY A 141 -24.93 5.62 -7.99
C GLY A 141 -23.95 4.71 -7.25
N PHE A 142 -22.80 4.35 -7.83
CA PHE A 142 -21.80 3.56 -7.12
C PHE A 142 -21.06 4.42 -6.09
N ASN A 143 -21.13 4.02 -4.81
CA ASN A 143 -20.44 4.71 -3.72
C ASN A 143 -19.12 4.00 -3.39
N VAL A 144 -17.97 4.65 -3.63
CA VAL A 144 -16.63 4.14 -3.28
C VAL A 144 -16.19 4.54 -1.87
N ASN A 145 -16.89 5.49 -1.24
CA ASN A 145 -16.56 6.02 0.08
C ASN A 145 -17.38 5.30 1.16
N LEU A 146 -17.06 4.04 1.40
CA LEU A 146 -17.73 3.21 2.41
C LEU A 146 -17.07 3.43 3.77
N SER A 147 -17.88 3.45 4.84
CA SER A 147 -17.34 3.29 6.19
C SER A 147 -16.79 1.86 6.38
N SER A 148 -15.88 1.67 7.33
CA SER A 148 -15.35 0.33 7.65
C SER A 148 -16.48 -0.67 7.98
N GLN A 149 -17.52 -0.22 8.68
CA GLN A 149 -18.67 -1.05 9.04
C GLN A 149 -19.52 -1.44 7.82
N GLU A 150 -19.78 -0.50 6.90
CA GLU A 150 -20.50 -0.79 5.66
C GLU A 150 -19.71 -1.72 4.76
N PHE A 151 -18.39 -1.51 4.68
CA PHE A 151 -17.48 -2.36 3.91
C PHE A 151 -17.53 -3.81 4.42
N VAL A 152 -17.38 -4.04 5.72
CA VAL A 152 -17.44 -5.37 6.34
C VAL A 152 -18.82 -6.00 6.10
N ARG A 153 -19.93 -5.25 6.29
CA ARG A 153 -21.29 -5.75 6.04
C ARG A 153 -21.51 -6.20 4.58
N LEU A 154 -20.93 -5.48 3.61
CA LEU A 154 -21.00 -5.88 2.21
C LEU A 154 -20.22 -7.17 1.95
N VAL A 155 -19.01 -7.27 2.51
CA VAL A 155 -18.19 -8.49 2.42
C VAL A 155 -18.94 -9.69 3.02
N GLU A 156 -19.53 -9.54 4.20
CA GLU A 156 -20.33 -10.59 4.85
C GLU A 156 -21.52 -11.04 4.01
N LYS A 157 -22.23 -10.06 3.43
CA LYS A 157 -23.49 -10.34 2.72
C LYS A 157 -23.27 -10.90 1.33
N TYR A 158 -22.26 -10.40 0.61
CA TYR A 158 -22.11 -10.67 -0.82
C TYR A 158 -20.79 -11.40 -1.16
N GLY A 159 -19.89 -11.56 -0.18
CA GLY A 159 -18.53 -12.05 -0.45
C GLY A 159 -17.63 -11.02 -1.16
N LEU A 160 -18.15 -9.83 -1.43
CA LEU A 160 -17.48 -8.78 -2.20
C LEU A 160 -17.75 -7.41 -1.62
N ALA A 161 -16.71 -6.61 -1.44
CA ALA A 161 -16.81 -5.17 -1.37
C ALA A 161 -15.67 -4.53 -2.18
N MET A 162 -15.98 -3.45 -2.88
CA MET A 162 -15.00 -2.65 -3.60
C MET A 162 -15.15 -1.20 -3.16
N GLY A 163 -14.10 -0.63 -2.59
CA GLY A 163 -14.16 0.73 -2.06
C GLY A 163 -12.79 1.37 -1.91
N GLY A 164 -12.79 2.63 -1.50
CA GLY A 164 -11.60 3.39 -1.18
C GLY A 164 -11.10 3.13 0.24
N GLN A 165 -9.90 3.58 0.48
CA GLN A 165 -9.29 3.61 1.80
C GLN A 165 -10.06 4.59 2.71
N THR A 166 -10.52 4.13 3.86
CA THR A 166 -11.15 4.99 4.87
C THR A 166 -10.13 5.88 5.58
N GLU A 167 -10.59 6.87 6.34
CA GLU A 167 -9.68 7.73 7.11
C GLU A 167 -8.94 6.98 8.21
N GLU A 168 -9.54 5.90 8.70
CA GLU A 168 -9.01 5.08 9.80
C GLU A 168 -8.04 4.00 9.30
N LEU A 169 -8.14 3.60 8.03
CA LEU A 169 -7.35 2.53 7.45
C LEU A 169 -6.02 3.09 6.93
N VAL A 170 -4.91 2.72 7.54
CA VAL A 170 -3.54 3.09 7.12
C VAL A 170 -3.38 4.60 6.80
N PRO A 171 -3.74 5.52 7.71
CA PRO A 171 -3.70 6.97 7.45
C PRO A 171 -2.31 7.49 7.06
N ALA A 172 -1.25 6.82 7.50
CA ALA A 172 0.11 7.13 7.08
C ALA A 172 0.29 7.00 5.56
N ASP A 173 -0.22 5.92 4.95
CA ASP A 173 -0.14 5.73 3.50
C ASP A 173 -0.90 6.83 2.76
N ARG A 174 -2.13 7.13 3.16
CA ARG A 174 -2.94 8.16 2.52
C ARG A 174 -2.20 9.50 2.43
N LYS A 175 -1.57 9.91 3.55
CA LYS A 175 -0.84 11.17 3.62
C LYS A 175 0.45 11.15 2.80
N ILE A 176 1.23 10.06 2.90
CA ILE A 176 2.49 9.91 2.16
C ILE A 176 2.21 9.79 0.66
N TYR A 177 1.18 9.03 0.26
CA TYR A 177 0.81 8.84 -1.14
C TYR A 177 0.41 10.15 -1.81
N ALA A 178 -0.39 10.99 -1.14
CA ALA A 178 -0.76 12.31 -1.63
C ALA A 178 0.48 13.22 -1.84
N LEU A 179 1.46 13.15 -0.93
CA LEU A 179 2.70 13.91 -1.08
C LEU A 179 3.56 13.36 -2.23
N ARG A 180 3.64 12.05 -2.40
CA ARG A 180 4.40 11.42 -3.48
C ARG A 180 3.90 11.80 -4.86
N ASP A 181 2.59 11.95 -5.03
CA ASP A 181 1.97 12.32 -6.31
C ASP A 181 2.47 13.67 -6.82
N VAL A 182 2.70 14.62 -5.92
CA VAL A 182 3.14 15.99 -6.25
C VAL A 182 4.66 16.23 -6.10
N THR A 183 5.43 15.21 -5.71
CA THR A 183 6.89 15.33 -5.49
C THR A 183 7.72 14.43 -6.38
N ALA A 184 7.14 13.84 -7.44
CA ALA A 184 7.82 12.95 -8.39
C ALA A 184 8.52 11.73 -7.73
N THR A 185 7.96 11.20 -6.64
CA THR A 185 8.51 10.05 -5.90
C THR A 185 7.64 8.79 -5.99
N VAL A 186 6.72 8.74 -6.97
CA VAL A 186 5.80 7.62 -7.18
C VAL A 186 6.54 6.35 -7.58
N ASN A 187 7.57 6.44 -8.44
CA ASN A 187 8.24 5.29 -9.06
C ASN A 187 9.28 4.59 -8.18
N SER A 188 9.34 4.89 -6.89
CA SER A 188 10.26 4.25 -5.93
C SER A 188 9.72 2.88 -5.51
N ILE A 189 10.45 1.81 -5.84
CA ILE A 189 10.05 0.43 -5.54
C ILE A 189 9.72 0.22 -4.04
N PRO A 190 10.58 0.60 -3.06
CA PRO A 190 10.25 0.41 -1.64
C PRO A 190 9.03 1.21 -1.19
N LEU A 191 8.83 2.41 -1.72
CA LEU A 191 7.65 3.23 -1.40
C LEU A 191 6.37 2.67 -2.03
N ILE A 192 6.46 2.05 -3.20
CA ILE A 192 5.35 1.29 -3.81
C ILE A 192 5.02 0.08 -2.94
N CYS A 193 6.03 -0.67 -2.48
CA CYS A 193 5.83 -1.80 -1.57
C CYS A 193 5.14 -1.37 -0.28
N GLY A 194 5.61 -0.28 0.36
CA GLY A 194 5.00 0.29 1.56
C GLY A 194 3.52 0.59 1.37
N SER A 195 3.20 1.28 0.29
CA SER A 195 1.82 1.69 -0.03
C SER A 195 0.91 0.50 -0.33
N ILE A 196 1.35 -0.46 -1.14
CA ILE A 196 0.53 -1.62 -1.52
C ILE A 196 0.30 -2.53 -0.32
N LEU A 197 1.39 -3.00 0.31
CA LEU A 197 1.31 -4.05 1.32
C LEU A 197 0.62 -3.58 2.59
N SER A 198 0.84 -2.35 3.04
CA SER A 198 0.17 -1.84 4.24
C SER A 198 -1.36 -1.86 4.09
N LYS A 199 -1.89 -1.49 2.92
CA LYS A 199 -3.34 -1.56 2.65
C LYS A 199 -3.82 -3.01 2.56
N LYS A 200 -3.12 -3.86 1.82
CA LYS A 200 -3.53 -5.25 1.59
C LYS A 200 -3.51 -6.09 2.87
N ILE A 201 -2.58 -5.82 3.77
CA ILE A 201 -2.56 -6.46 5.09
C ILE A 201 -3.69 -5.90 5.97
N ALA A 202 -3.95 -4.59 5.92
CA ALA A 202 -5.03 -3.95 6.68
C ALA A 202 -6.44 -4.42 6.27
N GLU A 203 -6.61 -4.95 5.07
CA GLU A 203 -7.86 -5.57 4.58
C GLU A 203 -8.19 -6.90 5.28
N GLY A 204 -7.24 -7.54 5.96
CA GLY A 204 -7.44 -8.83 6.62
C GLY A 204 -7.54 -10.02 5.67
N ILE A 205 -6.83 -9.98 4.53
CA ILE A 205 -6.81 -11.03 3.51
C ILE A 205 -5.83 -12.16 3.85
N ASP A 206 -6.10 -13.34 3.33
CA ASP A 206 -5.24 -14.53 3.45
C ASP A 206 -4.27 -14.64 2.26
N GLY A 207 -4.68 -14.16 1.10
CA GLY A 207 -3.91 -14.26 -0.15
C GLY A 207 -4.01 -13.02 -1.03
N LEU A 208 -2.92 -12.74 -1.75
CA LEU A 208 -2.80 -11.59 -2.64
C LEU A 208 -2.24 -12.00 -4.00
N VAL A 209 -2.93 -11.61 -5.07
CA VAL A 209 -2.40 -11.67 -6.43
C VAL A 209 -1.91 -10.28 -6.83
N LEU A 210 -0.63 -10.18 -7.12
CA LEU A 210 -0.01 -8.97 -7.63
C LEU A 210 0.02 -9.01 -9.16
N ASP A 211 -0.65 -8.07 -9.79
CA ASP A 211 -0.66 -7.86 -11.24
C ASP A 211 0.29 -6.70 -11.55
N VAL A 212 1.56 -7.05 -11.77
CA VAL A 212 2.63 -6.07 -12.01
C VAL A 212 2.68 -5.75 -13.50
N LYS A 213 2.26 -4.54 -13.82
CA LYS A 213 2.20 -4.06 -15.20
C LYS A 213 3.58 -3.66 -15.73
N THR A 214 3.85 -3.99 -16.98
CA THR A 214 5.04 -3.56 -17.74
C THR A 214 4.64 -3.06 -19.12
N GLY A 215 5.49 -2.27 -19.79
CA GLY A 215 5.21 -1.70 -21.10
C GLY A 215 4.78 -0.23 -21.07
N ASN A 216 4.44 0.33 -22.22
CA ASN A 216 4.26 1.78 -22.42
C ASN A 216 3.14 2.42 -21.58
N GLY A 217 2.11 1.65 -21.25
CA GLY A 217 0.98 2.13 -20.45
C GLY A 217 1.19 1.93 -18.94
N ALA A 218 2.27 1.30 -18.50
CA ALA A 218 2.57 1.04 -17.09
C ALA A 218 3.42 2.16 -16.48
N PHE A 219 3.38 2.29 -15.12
CA PHE A 219 4.28 3.19 -14.40
C PHE A 219 5.74 2.73 -14.47
N LEU A 220 5.99 1.42 -14.42
CA LEU A 220 7.29 0.81 -14.64
C LEU A 220 7.28 0.16 -16.03
N ALA A 221 7.74 0.91 -17.03
CA ALA A 221 7.74 0.42 -18.40
C ALA A 221 8.77 -0.70 -18.62
N ASP A 222 9.89 -0.67 -17.88
CA ASP A 222 10.97 -1.65 -17.97
C ASP A 222 10.60 -2.98 -17.27
N TYR A 223 10.76 -4.08 -17.99
CA TYR A 223 10.47 -5.42 -17.47
C TYR A 223 11.31 -5.80 -16.25
N ASN A 224 12.60 -5.42 -16.21
CA ASN A 224 13.48 -5.78 -15.11
C ASN A 224 13.08 -5.04 -13.83
N GLN A 225 12.67 -3.77 -13.94
CA GLN A 225 12.15 -3.00 -12.81
C GLN A 225 10.83 -3.60 -12.31
N SER A 226 9.93 -4.00 -13.21
CA SER A 226 8.69 -4.69 -12.87
C SER A 226 8.97 -6.03 -12.16
N GLN A 227 9.97 -6.78 -12.61
CA GLN A 227 10.40 -8.02 -11.96
C GLN A 227 11.00 -7.77 -10.56
N GLN A 228 11.79 -6.71 -10.40
CA GLN A 228 12.34 -6.32 -9.09
C GLN A 228 11.22 -5.96 -8.10
N LEU A 229 10.24 -5.16 -8.55
CA LEU A 229 9.07 -4.81 -7.75
C LEU A 229 8.28 -6.06 -7.33
N ALA A 230 8.00 -6.96 -8.28
CA ALA A 230 7.28 -8.21 -7.99
C ALA A 230 8.00 -9.08 -6.94
N LYS A 231 9.33 -9.22 -7.05
CA LYS A 231 10.16 -9.95 -6.10
C LYS A 231 10.15 -9.30 -4.71
N GLN A 232 10.27 -7.98 -4.63
CA GLN A 232 10.30 -7.28 -3.35
C GLN A 232 8.93 -7.31 -2.66
N LEU A 233 7.84 -7.06 -3.39
CA LEU A 233 6.47 -7.19 -2.87
C LEU A 233 6.22 -8.59 -2.30
N LYS A 234 6.65 -9.64 -3.02
CA LYS A 234 6.48 -11.00 -2.56
C LYS A 234 7.28 -11.25 -1.27
N ARG A 235 8.59 -10.96 -1.25
CA ARG A 235 9.44 -11.19 -0.07
C ARG A 235 8.94 -10.45 1.17
N VAL A 236 8.61 -9.17 1.02
CA VAL A 236 8.16 -8.36 2.16
C VAL A 236 6.78 -8.81 2.63
N GLY A 237 5.84 -9.07 1.72
CA GLY A 237 4.48 -9.44 2.10
C GLY A 237 4.36 -10.83 2.70
N GLU A 238 5.18 -11.81 2.26
CA GLU A 238 5.22 -13.15 2.85
C GLU A 238 5.70 -13.13 4.32
N ASN A 239 6.55 -12.15 4.70
CA ASN A 239 6.94 -11.95 6.11
C ASN A 239 5.78 -11.50 7.02
N PHE A 240 4.67 -11.01 6.44
CA PHE A 240 3.43 -10.71 7.17
C PHE A 240 2.42 -11.86 7.15
N GLY A 241 2.80 -13.02 6.64
CA GLY A 241 1.94 -14.21 6.57
C GLY A 241 0.99 -14.28 5.38
N LEU A 242 1.07 -13.34 4.43
CA LEU A 242 0.26 -13.39 3.22
C LEU A 242 0.77 -14.46 2.23
N GLN A 243 -0.17 -15.19 1.63
CA GLN A 243 0.14 -16.00 0.45
C GLN A 243 0.17 -15.11 -0.79
N ILE A 244 1.34 -14.91 -1.39
CA ILE A 244 1.49 -13.99 -2.51
C ILE A 244 1.85 -14.73 -3.80
N LYS A 245 1.07 -14.43 -4.86
CA LYS A 245 1.40 -14.73 -6.25
C LYS A 245 1.59 -13.43 -7.01
N ALA A 246 2.64 -13.36 -7.82
CA ALA A 246 2.89 -12.22 -8.68
C ALA A 246 2.91 -12.67 -10.14
N VAL A 247 2.22 -11.93 -10.98
CA VAL A 247 2.26 -12.06 -12.43
C VAL A 247 2.73 -10.74 -13.02
N ILE A 248 3.55 -10.80 -14.07
CA ILE A 248 3.93 -9.63 -14.85
C ILE A 248 3.09 -9.65 -16.11
N THR A 249 2.35 -8.58 -16.35
CA THR A 249 1.41 -8.50 -17.47
C THR A 249 1.71 -7.31 -18.37
N ASP A 250 1.46 -7.50 -19.66
CA ASP A 250 1.69 -6.48 -20.68
C ASP A 250 0.63 -5.36 -20.58
N MET A 251 1.12 -4.11 -20.61
CA MET A 251 0.29 -2.90 -20.62
C MET A 251 0.66 -2.00 -21.82
N ASN A 252 1.08 -2.57 -22.94
CA ASN A 252 1.31 -1.81 -24.18
C ASN A 252 0.01 -1.40 -24.85
N GLN A 253 -1.10 -2.00 -24.47
CA GLN A 253 -2.43 -1.64 -24.95
C GLN A 253 -3.46 -1.73 -23.82
N PRO A 254 -4.54 -0.93 -23.86
CA PRO A 254 -5.63 -1.02 -22.90
C PRO A 254 -6.37 -2.36 -23.06
N LEU A 255 -6.99 -2.81 -21.97
CA LEU A 255 -7.89 -3.95 -21.95
C LEU A 255 -9.24 -3.58 -22.59
N GLY A 256 -9.60 -4.21 -23.70
CA GLY A 256 -10.88 -4.02 -24.38
C GLY A 256 -10.99 -2.78 -25.25
#